data_4f4a49dc84a411eb70ab72a2d5751526
#
_entry.id   4f4a49dc84a411eb70ab72a2d5751526
#
_cell.length_a   1.000
_cell.length_b   1.000
_cell.length_c   1.000
_cell.angle_alpha   90.00
_cell.angle_beta   90.00
_cell.angle_gamma   90.00
#
_symmetry.space_group_name_H-M   'P 1'
#
loop_
_entity.id
_entity.type
_entity.pdbx_description
1 polymer ?
#
loop_
_entity_poly.entity_id
_entity_poly.type
_entity_poly.pdbx_seq_one_letter_code
_entity_poly.pdbx_strand_id
1 'polypeptide(L)'
;PVIFLVLACTIGRFLIGLNSLRKKEIGFVSKITSKVSYYLDNKGKHFAITGVLFAVVFPFLPFTDRYILDVSIMILTYIMLGWGLNIVVGLAGLLDLGYVAFYAVGAYSYALIATTFGWSFWVCLPLAGVFAAFFGILLGFPVLRLRGDYLAIVTLGFGEIIRIILINWYEVTNGPDGITGIPRPTFFGLPFKKIVEDGENSFHTFFNLEYSTMHRIIFLYYLILILALITNYFTLKIRKLPVGRAWEALREDEIACKSLGVNPTNTKLTAFAIGATFGGFAGAFFATRQAFVSPESFTFIESAIIVAIVVLGGMGSQTGVVLASIFLIGITEMFRDLEQYRMIAFGGAMVLIMVFKPKGILANRKPTITLREHNSKWVKHY
;
A
#
# COMPACT_ATOMS: atom_id res chain seq x y z
N PRO A 1 6.19 39.50 -2.92
CA PRO A 1 5.06 39.05 -3.75
C PRO A 1 5.40 39.09 -5.24
N VAL A 2 6.00 40.18 -5.75
CA VAL A 2 6.30 40.39 -7.19
C VAL A 2 7.29 39.33 -7.72
N ILE A 3 8.34 39.00 -6.96
CA ILE A 3 9.34 37.99 -7.33
C ILE A 3 8.69 36.60 -7.45
N PHE A 4 7.73 36.27 -6.59
CA PHE A 4 6.99 34.99 -6.63
C PHE A 4 6.10 34.91 -7.87
N LEU A 5 5.48 36.00 -8.28
CA LEU A 5 4.64 36.10 -9.47
C LEU A 5 5.47 35.98 -10.76
N VAL A 6 6.63 36.62 -10.80
CA VAL A 6 7.58 36.54 -11.92
C VAL A 6 8.15 35.12 -12.04
N LEU A 7 8.50 34.48 -10.92
CA LEU A 7 8.94 33.06 -10.87
C LEU A 7 7.82 32.12 -11.33
N ALA A 8 6.59 32.32 -10.89
CA ALA A 8 5.43 31.50 -11.33
C ALA A 8 5.15 31.70 -12.83
N CYS A 9 5.25 32.93 -13.37
CA CYS A 9 5.08 33.19 -14.81
C CYS A 9 6.23 32.63 -15.65
N THR A 10 7.47 32.69 -15.18
CA THR A 10 8.63 32.12 -15.89
C THR A 10 8.59 30.61 -15.87
N ILE A 11 8.24 29.98 -14.74
CA ILE A 11 7.99 28.55 -14.64
C ILE A 11 6.82 28.12 -15.53
N GLY A 12 5.73 28.88 -15.55
CA GLY A 12 4.59 28.62 -16.41
C GLY A 12 4.95 28.69 -17.91
N ARG A 13 5.73 29.71 -18.34
CA ARG A 13 6.25 29.78 -19.71
C ARG A 13 7.26 28.71 -20.06
N PHE A 14 8.11 28.31 -19.12
CA PHE A 14 9.04 27.18 -19.28
C PHE A 14 8.28 25.86 -19.42
N LEU A 15 7.22 25.66 -18.65
CA LEU A 15 6.33 24.49 -18.76
C LEU A 15 5.56 24.45 -20.08
N ILE A 16 5.14 25.61 -20.61
CA ILE A 16 4.49 25.72 -21.92
C ILE A 16 5.50 25.47 -23.05
N GLY A 17 6.74 25.95 -22.91
CA GLY A 17 7.86 25.67 -23.83
C GLY A 17 8.24 24.21 -23.85
N LEU A 18 8.27 23.56 -22.68
CA LEU A 18 8.44 22.09 -22.57
C LEU A 18 7.31 21.33 -23.26
N ASN A 19 6.10 21.87 -23.31
CA ASN A 19 4.97 21.23 -24.00
C ASN A 19 5.14 21.17 -25.53
N SER A 20 5.92 22.09 -26.11
CA SER A 20 6.28 22.06 -27.54
C SER A 20 7.40 21.05 -27.86
N LEU A 21 8.32 20.84 -26.94
CA LEU A 21 9.33 19.77 -26.98
C LEU A 21 8.73 18.40 -26.69
N ARG A 22 7.65 18.34 -25.90
CA ARG A 22 6.88 17.17 -25.51
C ARG A 22 6.36 16.34 -26.70
N LYS A 23 6.01 16.98 -27.84
CA LYS A 23 5.54 16.25 -29.03
C LYS A 23 6.64 15.38 -29.67
N LYS A 24 7.90 15.70 -29.54
CA LYS A 24 9.03 14.96 -30.13
C LYS A 24 9.55 13.86 -29.18
N GLU A 25 9.58 14.11 -27.87
CA GLU A 25 10.03 13.11 -26.88
C GLU A 25 8.96 12.07 -26.52
N ILE A 26 7.67 12.42 -26.62
CA ILE A 26 6.57 11.46 -26.41
C ILE A 26 6.72 10.24 -27.35
N GLY A 27 7.25 10.43 -28.57
CA GLY A 27 7.53 9.33 -29.49
C GLY A 27 8.59 8.33 -29.01
N PHE A 28 9.63 8.80 -28.33
CA PHE A 28 10.72 7.96 -27.85
C PHE A 28 10.36 7.25 -26.53
N VAL A 29 9.81 8.01 -25.58
CA VAL A 29 9.37 7.46 -24.28
C VAL A 29 8.16 6.53 -24.45
N SER A 30 7.24 6.84 -25.37
CA SER A 30 6.12 5.95 -25.69
C SER A 30 6.58 4.65 -26.36
N LYS A 31 7.60 4.71 -27.20
CA LYS A 31 8.19 3.52 -27.84
C LYS A 31 8.91 2.61 -26.82
N ILE A 32 9.61 3.18 -25.84
CA ILE A 32 10.24 2.40 -24.76
C ILE A 32 9.17 1.80 -23.85
N THR A 33 8.19 2.59 -23.43
CA THR A 33 7.11 2.10 -22.57
C THR A 33 6.19 1.10 -23.26
N SER A 34 5.91 1.25 -24.55
CA SER A 34 5.14 0.24 -25.28
C SER A 34 5.91 -1.06 -25.45
N LYS A 35 7.25 -1.02 -25.67
CA LYS A 35 8.10 -2.21 -25.67
C LYS A 35 8.13 -2.88 -24.28
N VAL A 36 8.37 -2.10 -23.22
CA VAL A 36 8.38 -2.62 -21.83
C VAL A 36 7.02 -3.20 -21.46
N SER A 37 5.93 -2.50 -21.81
CA SER A 37 4.57 -2.97 -21.61
C SER A 37 4.28 -4.28 -22.38
N TYR A 38 4.68 -4.37 -23.65
CA TYR A 38 4.55 -5.58 -24.45
C TYR A 38 5.34 -6.77 -23.89
N TYR A 39 6.56 -6.53 -23.41
CA TYR A 39 7.38 -7.57 -22.73
C TYR A 39 6.77 -7.98 -21.37
N LEU A 40 6.25 -7.03 -20.59
CA LEU A 40 5.55 -7.31 -19.32
C LEU A 40 4.22 -8.04 -19.57
N ASP A 41 3.49 -7.75 -20.65
CA ASP A 41 2.25 -8.43 -20.99
C ASP A 41 2.49 -9.90 -21.42
N ASN A 42 3.53 -10.14 -22.20
CA ASN A 42 3.81 -11.48 -22.77
C ASN A 42 4.62 -12.36 -21.80
N LYS A 43 5.50 -11.79 -21.01
CA LYS A 43 6.36 -12.48 -20.00
C LYS A 43 6.07 -12.06 -18.55
N GLY A 44 4.96 -11.39 -18.27
CA GLY A 44 4.64 -10.84 -16.95
C GLY A 44 4.63 -11.90 -15.83
N LYS A 45 4.22 -13.12 -16.15
CA LYS A 45 4.28 -14.24 -15.19
C LYS A 45 5.73 -14.60 -14.83
N HIS A 46 6.61 -14.66 -15.82
CA HIS A 46 8.04 -14.97 -15.61
C HIS A 46 8.71 -13.85 -14.83
N PHE A 47 8.42 -12.60 -15.18
CA PHE A 47 8.97 -11.43 -14.45
C PHE A 47 8.50 -11.39 -12.99
N ALA A 48 7.22 -11.69 -12.72
CA ALA A 48 6.70 -11.78 -11.37
C ALA A 48 7.36 -12.92 -10.58
N ILE A 49 7.53 -14.10 -11.18
CA ILE A 49 8.19 -15.25 -10.53
C ILE A 49 9.66 -14.90 -10.25
N THR A 50 10.37 -14.31 -11.21
CA THR A 50 11.77 -13.89 -11.02
C THR A 50 11.90 -12.85 -9.91
N GLY A 51 10.98 -11.88 -9.85
CA GLY A 51 10.94 -10.86 -8.78
C GLY A 51 10.71 -11.47 -7.40
N VAL A 52 9.79 -12.43 -7.28
CA VAL A 52 9.55 -13.16 -6.02
C VAL A 52 10.78 -14.00 -5.63
N LEU A 53 11.38 -14.69 -6.60
CA LEU A 53 12.60 -15.49 -6.37
C LEU A 53 13.76 -14.62 -5.89
N PHE A 54 13.94 -13.45 -6.53
CA PHE A 54 14.91 -12.45 -6.09
C PHE A 54 14.63 -11.98 -4.66
N ALA A 55 13.36 -11.64 -4.32
CA ALA A 55 12.98 -11.24 -2.98
C ALA A 55 13.25 -12.33 -1.92
N VAL A 56 13.06 -13.61 -2.27
CA VAL A 56 13.37 -14.73 -1.36
C VAL A 56 14.87 -14.89 -1.13
N VAL A 57 15.70 -14.71 -2.16
CA VAL A 57 17.16 -14.87 -2.06
C VAL A 57 17.82 -13.61 -1.47
N PHE A 58 17.16 -12.47 -1.55
CA PHE A 58 17.69 -11.15 -1.19
C PHE A 58 18.41 -11.08 0.18
N PRO A 59 17.86 -11.64 1.29
CA PRO A 59 18.53 -11.57 2.60
C PRO A 59 19.88 -12.30 2.68
N PHE A 60 20.17 -13.21 1.75
CA PHE A 60 21.41 -13.99 1.73
C PHE A 60 22.50 -13.41 0.84
N LEU A 61 22.24 -12.28 0.19
CA LEU A 61 23.24 -11.65 -0.66
C LEU A 61 24.35 -10.97 0.18
N PRO A 62 25.60 -11.04 -0.25
CA PRO A 62 26.75 -10.58 0.56
C PRO A 62 26.77 -9.08 0.86
N PHE A 63 25.98 -8.28 0.14
CA PHE A 63 25.85 -6.84 0.36
C PHE A 63 24.66 -6.46 1.23
N THR A 64 23.93 -7.46 1.79
CA THR A 64 22.71 -7.20 2.55
C THR A 64 23.02 -6.98 4.02
N ASP A 65 23.26 -5.71 4.37
CA ASP A 65 23.43 -5.26 5.74
C ASP A 65 22.10 -5.11 6.46
N ARG A 66 22.16 -4.95 7.78
CA ARG A 66 21.00 -4.69 8.65
C ARG A 66 20.15 -3.52 8.14
N TYR A 67 20.80 -2.42 7.72
CA TYR A 67 20.13 -1.23 7.20
C TYR A 67 19.32 -1.55 5.93
N ILE A 68 19.93 -2.24 4.98
CA ILE A 68 19.28 -2.64 3.73
C ILE A 68 18.07 -3.54 3.98
N LEU A 69 18.16 -4.47 4.95
CA LEU A 69 17.03 -5.30 5.35
C LEU A 69 15.91 -4.48 5.99
N ASP A 70 16.22 -3.54 6.87
CA ASP A 70 15.24 -2.68 7.51
C ASP A 70 14.49 -1.81 6.48
N VAL A 71 15.21 -1.24 5.50
CA VAL A 71 14.61 -0.51 4.37
C VAL A 71 13.73 -1.42 3.50
N SER A 72 14.19 -2.64 3.24
CA SER A 72 13.43 -3.62 2.45
C SER A 72 12.13 -4.03 3.15
N ILE A 73 12.14 -4.21 4.47
CA ILE A 73 10.94 -4.47 5.28
C ILE A 73 9.97 -3.29 5.16
N MET A 74 10.48 -2.06 5.23
CA MET A 74 9.67 -0.86 5.07
C MET A 74 9.03 -0.81 3.67
N ILE A 75 9.80 -1.03 2.60
CA ILE A 75 9.29 -1.09 1.23
C ILE A 75 8.19 -2.15 1.10
N LEU A 76 8.39 -3.37 1.63
CA LEU A 76 7.39 -4.44 1.60
C LEU A 76 6.11 -4.07 2.36
N THR A 77 6.23 -3.34 3.47
CA THR A 77 5.07 -2.84 4.23
C THR A 77 4.27 -1.84 3.39
N TYR A 78 4.94 -0.89 2.72
CA TYR A 78 4.25 0.05 1.82
C TYR A 78 3.71 -0.61 0.56
N ILE A 79 4.34 -1.66 0.04
CA ILE A 79 3.78 -2.49 -1.04
C ILE A 79 2.46 -3.11 -0.58
N MET A 80 2.42 -3.69 0.62
CA MET A 80 1.21 -4.31 1.17
C MET A 80 0.10 -3.27 1.39
N LEU A 81 0.42 -2.11 1.99
CA LEU A 81 -0.51 -0.98 2.15
C LEU A 81 -1.01 -0.48 0.80
N GLY A 82 -0.10 -0.29 -0.16
CA GLY A 82 -0.43 0.13 -1.51
C GLY A 82 -1.34 -0.87 -2.24
N TRP A 83 -1.14 -2.16 -2.09
CA TRP A 83 -2.04 -3.17 -2.66
C TRP A 83 -3.41 -3.17 -2.00
N GLY A 84 -3.49 -2.97 -0.68
CA GLY A 84 -4.75 -2.82 0.04
C GLY A 84 -5.54 -1.60 -0.44
N LEU A 85 -4.88 -0.44 -0.49
CA LEU A 85 -5.50 0.80 -1.00
C LEU A 85 -5.87 0.68 -2.49
N ASN A 86 -5.07 -0.03 -3.28
CA ASN A 86 -5.32 -0.24 -4.71
C ASN A 86 -6.62 -1.02 -4.98
N ILE A 87 -7.17 -1.75 -4.01
CA ILE A 87 -8.51 -2.33 -4.11
C ILE A 87 -9.56 -1.22 -4.11
N VAL A 88 -9.45 -0.27 -3.20
CA VAL A 88 -10.42 0.82 -3.02
C VAL A 88 -10.28 1.84 -4.14
N VAL A 89 -9.08 2.39 -4.35
CA VAL A 89 -8.81 3.44 -5.34
C VAL A 89 -8.67 2.86 -6.75
N GLY A 90 -7.93 1.77 -6.86
CA GLY A 90 -7.56 1.19 -8.16
C GLY A 90 -8.67 0.38 -8.81
N LEU A 91 -9.37 -0.48 -8.07
CA LEU A 91 -10.42 -1.34 -8.62
C LEU A 91 -11.81 -0.70 -8.50
N ALA A 92 -12.18 -0.19 -7.33
CA ALA A 92 -13.51 0.40 -7.11
C ALA A 92 -13.61 1.88 -7.50
N GLY A 93 -12.48 2.57 -7.71
CA GLY A 93 -12.46 3.98 -8.13
C GLY A 93 -12.85 4.96 -7.02
N LEU A 94 -12.73 4.56 -5.77
CA LEU A 94 -13.09 5.35 -4.59
C LEU A 94 -11.84 5.99 -4.00
N LEU A 95 -11.67 7.30 -4.16
CA LEU A 95 -10.51 8.01 -3.65
C LEU A 95 -10.57 8.07 -2.13
N ASP A 96 -9.64 7.39 -1.47
CA ASP A 96 -9.52 7.30 -0.02
C ASP A 96 -8.22 7.95 0.44
N LEU A 97 -8.33 9.08 1.16
CA LEU A 97 -7.21 9.79 1.79
C LEU A 97 -7.09 9.49 3.30
N GLY A 98 -7.98 8.70 3.84
CA GLY A 98 -8.00 8.28 5.24
C GLY A 98 -7.46 6.87 5.48
N TYR A 99 -6.82 6.25 4.52
CA TYR A 99 -6.39 4.86 4.59
C TYR A 99 -5.48 4.53 5.77
N VAL A 100 -4.72 5.53 6.25
CA VAL A 100 -3.88 5.41 7.45
C VAL A 100 -4.70 5.09 8.71
N ALA A 101 -5.99 5.42 8.76
CA ALA A 101 -6.86 5.04 9.89
C ALA A 101 -6.96 3.53 10.06
N PHE A 102 -7.08 2.76 8.97
CA PHE A 102 -7.14 1.30 9.04
C PHE A 102 -5.80 0.69 9.46
N TYR A 103 -4.72 1.32 9.04
CA TYR A 103 -3.37 1.00 9.48
C TYR A 103 -3.21 1.23 10.98
N ALA A 104 -3.68 2.37 11.50
CA ALA A 104 -3.69 2.70 12.92
C ALA A 104 -4.56 1.74 13.73
N VAL A 105 -5.80 1.49 13.30
CA VAL A 105 -6.72 0.56 13.97
C VAL A 105 -6.09 -0.83 14.06
N GLY A 106 -5.46 -1.33 12.99
CA GLY A 106 -4.77 -2.61 13.01
C GLY A 106 -3.60 -2.65 14.00
N ALA A 107 -2.78 -1.60 14.03
CA ALA A 107 -1.64 -1.48 14.92
C ALA A 107 -2.07 -1.44 16.40
N TYR A 108 -3.05 -0.60 16.73
CA TYR A 108 -3.55 -0.47 18.10
C TYR A 108 -4.36 -1.70 18.53
N SER A 109 -5.15 -2.31 17.66
CA SER A 109 -5.85 -3.57 17.98
C SER A 109 -4.86 -4.67 18.34
N TYR A 110 -3.80 -4.81 17.53
CA TYR A 110 -2.72 -5.75 17.86
C TYR A 110 -2.06 -5.42 19.19
N ALA A 111 -1.64 -4.16 19.37
CA ALA A 111 -0.94 -3.72 20.57
C ALA A 111 -1.76 -3.99 21.83
N LEU A 112 -3.02 -3.58 21.84
CA LEU A 112 -3.91 -3.75 22.99
C LEU A 112 -4.19 -5.21 23.31
N ILE A 113 -4.52 -6.03 22.31
CA ILE A 113 -4.82 -7.46 22.54
C ILE A 113 -3.56 -8.19 23.01
N ALA A 114 -2.41 -7.93 22.39
CA ALA A 114 -1.17 -8.61 22.74
C ALA A 114 -0.64 -8.21 24.11
N THR A 115 -0.77 -6.93 24.53
CA THR A 115 -0.31 -6.48 25.84
C THR A 115 -1.27 -6.83 26.97
N THR A 116 -2.59 -6.76 26.74
CA THR A 116 -3.61 -6.99 27.78
C THR A 116 -3.88 -8.46 28.01
N PHE A 117 -4.02 -9.24 26.92
CA PHE A 117 -4.37 -10.67 26.98
C PHE A 117 -3.19 -11.60 26.78
N GLY A 118 -2.01 -11.10 26.42
CA GLY A 118 -0.84 -11.94 26.17
C GLY A 118 -0.98 -12.86 24.95
N TRP A 119 -1.90 -12.58 24.02
CA TRP A 119 -2.14 -13.44 22.88
C TRP A 119 -1.00 -13.37 21.86
N SER A 120 -0.76 -14.51 21.21
CA SER A 120 0.32 -14.63 20.24
C SER A 120 0.02 -13.81 18.99
N PHE A 121 1.10 -13.40 18.28
CA PHE A 121 1.03 -12.67 17.00
C PHE A 121 0.07 -13.33 15.99
N TRP A 122 0.10 -14.64 15.89
CA TRP A 122 -0.67 -15.41 14.91
C TRP A 122 -2.19 -15.32 15.10
N VAL A 123 -2.65 -15.12 16.34
CA VAL A 123 -4.06 -14.93 16.66
C VAL A 123 -4.44 -13.44 16.55
N CYS A 124 -3.56 -12.56 17.01
CA CYS A 124 -3.83 -11.12 16.98
C CYS A 124 -3.85 -10.55 15.56
N LEU A 125 -3.06 -11.10 14.63
CA LEU A 125 -2.99 -10.63 13.25
C LEU A 125 -4.36 -10.71 12.52
N PRO A 126 -5.05 -11.87 12.47
CA PRO A 126 -6.39 -11.94 11.88
C PRO A 126 -7.40 -11.02 12.57
N LEU A 127 -7.34 -10.89 13.89
CA LEU A 127 -8.23 -10.00 14.64
C LEU A 127 -8.01 -8.53 14.29
N ALA A 128 -6.76 -8.09 14.16
CA ALA A 128 -6.42 -6.74 13.71
C ALA A 128 -7.02 -6.44 12.32
N GLY A 129 -6.97 -7.42 11.41
CA GLY A 129 -7.63 -7.31 10.11
C GLY A 129 -9.15 -7.21 10.20
N VAL A 130 -9.79 -8.00 11.09
CA VAL A 130 -11.24 -7.94 11.31
C VAL A 130 -11.66 -6.60 11.90
N PHE A 131 -10.94 -6.08 12.89
CA PHE A 131 -11.21 -4.76 13.45
C PHE A 131 -11.03 -3.66 12.39
N ALA A 132 -9.97 -3.70 11.61
CA ALA A 132 -9.78 -2.76 10.51
C ALA A 132 -10.91 -2.84 9.47
N ALA A 133 -11.35 -4.07 9.11
CA ALA A 133 -12.50 -4.27 8.22
C ALA A 133 -13.80 -3.67 8.79
N PHE A 134 -14.05 -3.84 10.09
CA PHE A 134 -15.19 -3.25 10.77
C PHE A 134 -15.17 -1.71 10.67
N PHE A 135 -14.02 -1.08 10.93
CA PHE A 135 -13.87 0.35 10.76
C PHE A 135 -13.96 0.77 9.28
N GLY A 136 -13.54 -0.09 8.35
CA GLY A 136 -13.74 0.12 6.91
C GLY A 136 -15.22 0.16 6.52
N ILE A 137 -16.04 -0.72 7.09
CA ILE A 137 -17.50 -0.70 6.91
C ILE A 137 -18.10 0.54 7.57
N LEU A 138 -17.68 0.87 8.79
CA LEU A 138 -18.15 2.02 9.54
C LEU A 138 -17.91 3.33 8.77
N LEU A 139 -16.70 3.52 8.23
CA LEU A 139 -16.37 4.64 7.36
C LEU A 139 -17.15 4.59 6.05
N GLY A 140 -17.27 3.41 5.46
CA GLY A 140 -17.97 3.24 4.18
C GLY A 140 -19.40 3.76 4.24
N PHE A 141 -20.09 3.63 5.37
CA PHE A 141 -21.51 3.96 5.52
C PHE A 141 -21.83 5.45 5.24
N PRO A 142 -21.17 6.45 5.88
CA PRO A 142 -21.41 7.87 5.56
C PRO A 142 -20.91 8.25 4.16
N VAL A 143 -19.90 7.54 3.65
CA VAL A 143 -19.22 7.82 2.38
C VAL A 143 -20.02 7.33 1.15
N LEU A 144 -21.01 6.43 1.35
CA LEU A 144 -21.79 5.83 0.26
C LEU A 144 -22.46 6.83 -0.69
N ARG A 145 -22.85 8.00 -0.19
CA ARG A 145 -23.55 9.05 -0.95
C ARG A 145 -22.62 10.03 -1.63
N LEU A 146 -21.32 9.99 -1.28
CA LEU A 146 -20.33 10.94 -1.75
C LEU A 146 -19.62 10.41 -2.99
N ARG A 147 -19.13 11.33 -3.84
CA ARG A 147 -18.41 11.01 -5.07
C ARG A 147 -17.23 11.95 -5.25
N GLY A 148 -16.20 11.44 -5.93
CA GLY A 148 -15.02 12.23 -6.28
C GLY A 148 -14.32 12.84 -5.07
N ASP A 149 -14.05 14.13 -5.12
CA ASP A 149 -13.26 14.85 -4.12
C ASP A 149 -13.95 14.95 -2.76
N TYR A 150 -15.30 15.02 -2.71
CA TYR A 150 -16.02 15.02 -1.44
C TYR A 150 -15.82 13.73 -0.65
N LEU A 151 -15.71 12.60 -1.34
CA LEU A 151 -15.39 11.32 -0.73
C LEU A 151 -14.01 11.36 -0.10
N ALA A 152 -13.01 11.89 -0.83
CA ALA A 152 -11.65 12.02 -0.34
C ALA A 152 -11.53 12.91 0.91
N ILE A 153 -12.26 14.04 0.94
CA ILE A 153 -12.28 14.95 2.10
C ILE A 153 -12.87 14.26 3.33
N VAL A 154 -13.97 13.51 3.17
CA VAL A 154 -14.60 12.83 4.30
C VAL A 154 -13.77 11.66 4.81
N THR A 155 -13.11 10.89 3.92
CA THR A 155 -12.20 9.83 4.36
C THR A 155 -10.98 10.38 5.09
N LEU A 156 -10.43 11.53 4.64
CA LEU A 156 -9.38 12.25 5.34
C LEU A 156 -9.85 12.68 6.75
N GLY A 157 -11.02 13.31 6.84
CA GLY A 157 -11.60 13.71 8.13
C GLY A 157 -11.78 12.53 9.09
N PHE A 158 -12.19 11.37 8.56
CA PHE A 158 -12.29 10.15 9.37
C PHE A 158 -10.92 9.68 9.86
N GLY A 159 -9.89 9.75 9.02
CA GLY A 159 -8.51 9.43 9.42
C GLY A 159 -8.06 10.29 10.59
N GLU A 160 -8.30 11.60 10.53
CA GLU A 160 -7.99 12.52 11.61
C GLU A 160 -8.85 12.31 12.86
N ILE A 161 -10.13 11.95 12.72
CA ILE A 161 -10.99 11.59 13.86
C ILE A 161 -10.42 10.38 14.60
N ILE A 162 -10.02 9.32 13.91
CA ILE A 162 -9.39 8.15 14.54
C ILE A 162 -8.12 8.57 15.27
N ARG A 163 -7.27 9.37 14.63
CA ARG A 163 -6.03 9.87 15.25
C ARG A 163 -6.31 10.69 16.50
N ILE A 164 -7.29 11.60 16.47
CA ILE A 164 -7.70 12.41 17.63
C ILE A 164 -8.24 11.53 18.76
N ILE A 165 -9.04 10.51 18.44
CA ILE A 165 -9.51 9.53 19.43
C ILE A 165 -8.32 8.83 20.08
N LEU A 166 -7.35 8.36 19.30
CA LEU A 166 -6.15 7.69 19.83
C LEU A 166 -5.30 8.61 20.73
N ILE A 167 -5.24 9.91 20.45
CA ILE A 167 -4.51 10.88 21.26
C ILE A 167 -5.24 11.16 22.59
N ASN A 168 -6.57 11.22 22.58
CA ASN A 168 -7.34 11.67 23.75
C ASN A 168 -7.82 10.52 24.64
N TRP A 169 -7.80 9.28 24.20
CA TRP A 169 -8.27 8.14 24.97
C TRP A 169 -7.16 7.54 25.86
N TYR A 170 -6.68 8.33 26.81
CA TYR A 170 -5.55 7.98 27.68
C TYR A 170 -5.69 6.63 28.40
N GLU A 171 -6.90 6.28 28.86
CA GLU A 171 -7.13 5.04 29.62
C GLU A 171 -6.88 3.77 28.80
N VAL A 172 -7.01 3.82 27.48
CA VAL A 172 -6.90 2.65 26.61
C VAL A 172 -5.63 2.70 25.77
N THR A 173 -5.34 3.85 25.17
CA THR A 173 -4.25 4.00 24.18
C THR A 173 -3.01 4.61 24.76
N ASN A 174 -3.05 5.06 26.04
CA ASN A 174 -2.00 5.84 26.69
C ASN A 174 -1.73 7.19 25.99
N GLY A 175 -2.67 7.66 25.16
CA GLY A 175 -2.63 8.95 24.49
C GLY A 175 -1.40 9.18 23.63
N PRO A 176 -0.78 10.38 23.72
CA PRO A 176 0.42 10.71 22.92
C PRO A 176 1.63 9.83 23.26
N ASP A 177 1.74 9.33 24.49
CA ASP A 177 2.86 8.50 24.95
C ASP A 177 2.86 7.12 24.27
N GLY A 178 1.70 6.69 23.77
CA GLY A 178 1.56 5.45 23.03
C GLY A 178 1.72 4.19 23.87
N ILE A 179 1.69 3.04 23.21
CA ILE A 179 1.80 1.72 23.83
C ILE A 179 3.20 1.17 23.60
N THR A 180 3.90 0.88 24.69
CA THR A 180 5.25 0.27 24.72
C THR A 180 5.17 -1.20 25.10
N GLY A 181 6.28 -1.94 24.94
CA GLY A 181 6.37 -3.33 25.40
C GLY A 181 5.54 -4.32 24.57
N ILE A 182 5.18 -3.97 23.35
CA ILE A 182 4.40 -4.83 22.47
C ILE A 182 5.19 -6.10 22.16
N PRO A 183 4.60 -7.30 22.38
CA PRO A 183 5.26 -8.57 22.12
C PRO A 183 5.67 -8.70 20.66
N ARG A 184 6.92 -9.14 20.46
CA ARG A 184 7.44 -9.43 19.12
C ARG A 184 6.98 -10.81 18.65
N PRO A 185 6.87 -11.04 17.33
CA PRO A 185 6.45 -12.33 16.82
C PRO A 185 7.50 -13.40 17.16
N THR A 186 7.03 -14.53 17.65
CA THR A 186 7.84 -15.71 17.91
C THR A 186 7.74 -16.68 16.73
N PHE A 187 8.79 -17.43 16.48
CA PHE A 187 8.73 -18.51 15.50
C PHE A 187 8.02 -19.70 16.13
N PHE A 188 6.68 -19.80 15.93
CA PHE A 188 5.83 -20.84 16.49
C PHE A 188 6.03 -21.12 17.99
N GLY A 189 6.16 -20.05 18.79
CA GLY A 189 6.38 -20.14 20.23
C GLY A 189 7.84 -19.97 20.67
N LEU A 190 8.81 -20.05 19.75
CA LEU A 190 10.23 -19.86 20.05
C LEU A 190 10.61 -18.37 19.97
N PRO A 191 10.99 -17.71 21.09
CA PRO A 191 11.39 -16.31 21.10
C PRO A 191 12.82 -16.13 20.57
N PHE A 192 13.08 -14.99 19.92
CA PHE A 192 14.41 -14.56 19.49
C PHE A 192 15.14 -13.79 20.60
N LYS A 193 15.29 -14.39 21.81
CA LYS A 193 15.99 -13.81 22.95
C LYS A 193 17.34 -14.48 23.15
N LYS A 194 18.31 -13.74 23.72
CA LYS A 194 19.64 -14.27 24.06
C LYS A 194 19.59 -15.08 25.36
N ILE A 195 18.84 -14.58 26.34
CA ILE A 195 18.66 -15.17 27.65
C ILE A 195 17.20 -15.61 27.73
N VAL A 196 16.98 -16.85 28.06
CA VAL A 196 15.66 -17.49 28.21
C VAL A 196 15.55 -17.93 29.66
N GLU A 197 14.36 -17.83 30.24
CA GLU A 197 14.09 -18.31 31.58
C GLU A 197 14.23 -19.84 31.64
N ASP A 198 14.58 -20.38 32.80
CA ASP A 198 14.84 -21.81 32.99
C ASP A 198 13.59 -22.64 32.55
N GLY A 199 13.76 -23.44 31.50
CA GLY A 199 12.71 -24.29 30.95
C GLY A 199 12.11 -23.87 29.60
N GLU A 200 12.40 -22.68 29.08
CA GLU A 200 11.98 -22.23 27.74
C GLU A 200 13.10 -22.43 26.71
N ASN A 201 12.77 -22.89 25.52
CA ASN A 201 13.70 -22.98 24.40
C ASN A 201 13.65 -21.69 23.56
N SER A 202 14.79 -21.06 23.31
CA SER A 202 14.88 -20.00 22.30
C SER A 202 15.04 -20.59 20.90
N PHE A 203 14.76 -19.79 19.87
CA PHE A 203 15.02 -20.16 18.48
C PHE A 203 16.48 -20.62 18.28
N HIS A 204 17.44 -19.90 18.87
CA HIS A 204 18.86 -20.19 18.73
C HIS A 204 19.27 -21.48 19.44
N THR A 205 18.71 -21.74 20.62
CA THR A 205 18.97 -22.97 21.39
C THR A 205 18.37 -24.20 20.68
N PHE A 206 17.17 -24.07 20.14
CA PHE A 206 16.50 -25.16 19.43
C PHE A 206 17.21 -25.59 18.13
N PHE A 207 17.71 -24.62 17.38
CA PHE A 207 18.42 -24.88 16.10
C PHE A 207 19.94 -24.97 16.26
N ASN A 208 20.46 -24.89 17.49
CA ASN A 208 21.91 -24.94 17.79
C ASN A 208 22.71 -23.88 17.00
N LEU A 209 22.17 -22.66 16.88
CA LEU A 209 22.76 -21.55 16.15
C LEU A 209 23.35 -20.53 17.12
N GLU A 210 24.43 -19.86 16.73
CA GLU A 210 24.94 -18.71 17.47
C GLU A 210 23.91 -17.56 17.48
N TYR A 211 23.81 -16.86 18.63
CA TYR A 211 22.88 -15.75 18.75
C TYR A 211 23.28 -14.61 17.84
N SER A 212 22.39 -14.26 16.88
CA SER A 212 22.51 -13.08 16.06
C SER A 212 21.19 -12.31 15.99
N THR A 213 21.25 -11.00 16.15
CA THR A 213 20.09 -10.11 15.96
C THR A 213 19.60 -10.13 14.51
N MET A 214 20.47 -10.52 13.58
CA MET A 214 20.18 -10.62 12.16
C MET A 214 19.09 -11.67 11.88
N HIS A 215 19.09 -12.81 12.59
CA HIS A 215 18.08 -13.87 12.41
C HIS A 215 16.66 -13.35 12.65
N ARG A 216 16.48 -12.47 13.65
CA ARG A 216 15.19 -11.84 13.91
C ARG A 216 14.75 -10.90 12.78
N ILE A 217 15.67 -10.11 12.22
CA ILE A 217 15.37 -9.18 11.13
C ILE A 217 15.02 -9.97 9.87
N ILE A 218 15.77 -11.01 9.56
CA ILE A 218 15.48 -11.92 8.44
C ILE A 218 14.11 -12.58 8.62
N PHE A 219 13.77 -13.01 9.83
CA PHE A 219 12.44 -13.56 10.13
C PHE A 219 11.33 -12.52 9.87
N LEU A 220 11.48 -11.28 10.34
CA LEU A 220 10.53 -10.19 10.08
C LEU A 220 10.42 -9.88 8.58
N TYR A 221 11.53 -9.93 7.85
CA TYR A 221 11.54 -9.76 6.40
C TYR A 221 10.70 -10.83 5.69
N TYR A 222 10.89 -12.11 6.04
CA TYR A 222 10.09 -13.18 5.45
C TYR A 222 8.63 -13.12 5.87
N LEU A 223 8.35 -12.71 7.10
CA LEU A 223 6.99 -12.52 7.59
C LEU A 223 6.23 -11.49 6.74
N ILE A 224 6.80 -10.29 6.55
CA ILE A 224 6.14 -9.25 5.72
C ILE A 224 6.10 -9.67 4.24
N LEU A 225 7.11 -10.35 3.73
CA LEU A 225 7.11 -10.88 2.36
C LEU A 225 5.96 -11.85 2.14
N ILE A 226 5.73 -12.78 3.07
CA ILE A 226 4.60 -13.72 3.02
C ILE A 226 3.27 -12.98 3.07
N LEU A 227 3.12 -12.03 3.99
CA LEU A 227 1.90 -11.22 4.11
C LEU A 227 1.62 -10.42 2.83
N ALA A 228 2.65 -9.81 2.24
CA ALA A 228 2.54 -9.09 0.98
C ALA A 228 2.16 -10.03 -0.18
N LEU A 229 2.76 -11.22 -0.27
CA LEU A 229 2.41 -12.21 -1.28
C LEU A 229 0.98 -12.74 -1.12
N ILE A 230 0.52 -12.95 0.11
CA ILE A 230 -0.87 -13.31 0.43
C ILE A 230 -1.80 -12.19 -0.06
N THR A 231 -1.51 -10.94 0.26
CA THR A 231 -2.29 -9.77 -0.19
C THR A 231 -2.37 -9.70 -1.71
N ASN A 232 -1.25 -9.91 -2.40
CA ASN A 232 -1.21 -9.94 -3.86
C ASN A 232 -2.08 -11.07 -4.42
N TYR A 233 -1.92 -12.28 -3.89
CA TYR A 233 -2.70 -13.45 -4.31
C TYR A 233 -4.21 -13.22 -4.15
N PHE A 234 -4.62 -12.71 -2.99
CA PHE A 234 -6.03 -12.40 -2.72
C PHE A 234 -6.55 -11.33 -3.67
N THR A 235 -5.80 -10.25 -3.88
CA THR A 235 -6.20 -9.17 -4.79
C THR A 235 -6.37 -9.67 -6.22
N LEU A 236 -5.43 -10.47 -6.72
CA LEU A 236 -5.51 -11.06 -8.06
C LEU A 236 -6.68 -12.04 -8.21
N LYS A 237 -6.97 -12.82 -7.15
CA LYS A 237 -8.07 -13.78 -7.16
C LYS A 237 -9.42 -13.09 -7.06
N ILE A 238 -9.59 -12.14 -6.13
CA ILE A 238 -10.84 -11.39 -5.93
C ILE A 238 -11.22 -10.61 -7.20
N ARG A 239 -10.25 -10.03 -7.89
CA ARG A 239 -10.49 -9.30 -9.15
C ARG A 239 -11.22 -10.16 -10.19
N LYS A 240 -11.00 -11.47 -10.21
CA LYS A 240 -11.66 -12.41 -11.14
C LYS A 240 -13.04 -12.87 -10.67
N LEU A 241 -13.37 -12.68 -9.39
CA LEU A 241 -14.65 -13.03 -8.79
C LEU A 241 -15.75 -12.02 -9.16
N PRO A 242 -17.05 -12.36 -9.00
CA PRO A 242 -18.15 -11.44 -9.26
C PRO A 242 -18.01 -10.10 -8.51
N VAL A 243 -17.53 -10.13 -7.27
CA VAL A 243 -17.31 -8.94 -6.44
C VAL A 243 -16.28 -8.00 -7.08
N GLY A 244 -15.14 -8.51 -7.52
CA GLY A 244 -14.11 -7.70 -8.16
C GLY A 244 -14.56 -7.12 -9.51
N ARG A 245 -15.36 -7.87 -10.27
CA ARG A 245 -15.99 -7.37 -11.50
C ARG A 245 -17.02 -6.28 -11.23
N ALA A 246 -17.78 -6.42 -10.14
CA ALA A 246 -18.70 -5.37 -9.69
C ALA A 246 -17.97 -4.08 -9.31
N TRP A 247 -16.79 -4.17 -8.67
CA TRP A 247 -15.94 -3.01 -8.40
C TRP A 247 -15.46 -2.32 -9.68
N GLU A 248 -14.95 -3.10 -10.65
CA GLU A 248 -14.51 -2.56 -11.95
C GLU A 248 -15.66 -1.88 -12.70
N ALA A 249 -16.86 -2.48 -12.69
CA ALA A 249 -18.06 -1.91 -13.31
C ALA A 249 -18.50 -0.62 -12.59
N LEU A 250 -18.53 -0.63 -11.24
CA LEU A 250 -18.91 0.54 -10.44
C LEU A 250 -18.01 1.75 -10.71
N ARG A 251 -16.73 1.51 -10.91
CA ARG A 251 -15.74 2.54 -11.24
C ARG A 251 -16.01 3.19 -12.60
N GLU A 252 -16.49 2.42 -13.59
CA GLU A 252 -16.79 2.95 -14.93
C GLU A 252 -18.08 3.80 -14.91
N ASP A 253 -19.17 3.26 -14.38
CA ASP A 253 -20.46 3.97 -14.27
C ASP A 253 -21.35 3.38 -13.17
N GLU A 254 -21.54 4.15 -12.09
CA GLU A 254 -22.38 3.76 -10.96
C GLU A 254 -23.87 3.69 -11.35
N ILE A 255 -24.35 4.55 -12.26
CA ILE A 255 -25.75 4.62 -12.68
C ILE A 255 -26.10 3.40 -13.53
N ALA A 256 -25.22 3.07 -14.48
CA ALA A 256 -25.36 1.88 -15.30
C ALA A 256 -25.36 0.59 -14.47
N CYS A 257 -24.47 0.49 -13.48
CA CYS A 257 -24.43 -0.65 -12.55
C CYS A 257 -25.76 -0.82 -11.78
N LYS A 258 -26.31 0.28 -11.28
CA LYS A 258 -27.57 0.26 -10.55
C LYS A 258 -28.73 -0.19 -11.47
N SER A 259 -28.74 0.25 -12.71
CA SER A 259 -29.74 -0.15 -13.72
C SER A 259 -29.67 -1.63 -14.07
N LEU A 260 -28.47 -2.24 -13.97
CA LEU A 260 -28.23 -3.67 -14.18
C LEU A 260 -28.42 -4.53 -12.92
N GLY A 261 -28.94 -3.94 -11.82
CA GLY A 261 -29.22 -4.65 -10.57
C GLY A 261 -28.02 -4.83 -9.63
N VAL A 262 -26.87 -4.26 -9.94
CA VAL A 262 -25.72 -4.23 -9.01
C VAL A 262 -25.99 -3.20 -7.92
N ASN A 263 -25.93 -3.62 -6.65
CA ASN A 263 -26.11 -2.72 -5.52
C ASN A 263 -24.81 -1.93 -5.24
N PRO A 264 -24.77 -0.60 -5.53
CA PRO A 264 -23.58 0.20 -5.35
C PRO A 264 -23.10 0.27 -3.89
N THR A 265 -24.06 0.32 -2.96
CA THR A 265 -23.81 0.39 -1.51
C THR A 265 -22.98 -0.80 -1.04
N ASN A 266 -23.48 -2.01 -1.27
CA ASN A 266 -22.79 -3.22 -0.84
C ASN A 266 -21.44 -3.36 -1.57
N THR A 267 -21.39 -2.97 -2.84
CA THR A 267 -20.15 -3.02 -3.64
C THR A 267 -19.08 -2.08 -3.08
N LYS A 268 -19.43 -0.84 -2.69
CA LYS A 268 -18.52 0.10 -2.03
C LYS A 268 -18.06 -0.41 -0.67
N LEU A 269 -19.02 -0.86 0.18
CA LEU A 269 -18.71 -1.38 1.52
C LEU A 269 -17.75 -2.57 1.48
N THR A 270 -17.93 -3.50 0.55
CA THR A 270 -17.01 -4.64 0.40
C THR A 270 -15.62 -4.22 -0.03
N ALA A 271 -15.49 -3.18 -0.86
CA ALA A 271 -14.19 -2.64 -1.26
C ALA A 271 -13.46 -2.02 -0.06
N PHE A 272 -14.14 -1.18 0.73
CA PHE A 272 -13.59 -0.60 1.95
C PHE A 272 -13.22 -1.67 2.98
N ALA A 273 -14.10 -2.62 3.26
CA ALA A 273 -13.84 -3.68 4.22
C ALA A 273 -12.60 -4.50 3.88
N ILE A 274 -12.50 -4.96 2.63
CA ILE A 274 -11.38 -5.80 2.19
C ILE A 274 -10.09 -4.97 2.09
N GLY A 275 -10.15 -3.74 1.57
CA GLY A 275 -9.00 -2.84 1.56
C GLY A 275 -8.48 -2.55 2.96
N ALA A 276 -9.38 -2.24 3.90
CA ALA A 276 -9.06 -1.98 5.30
C ALA A 276 -8.46 -3.20 6.01
N THR A 277 -8.91 -4.43 5.71
CA THR A 277 -8.32 -5.66 6.26
C THR A 277 -6.82 -5.73 6.03
N PHE A 278 -6.37 -5.42 4.81
CA PHE A 278 -4.95 -5.43 4.48
C PHE A 278 -4.19 -4.27 5.14
N GLY A 279 -4.84 -3.11 5.30
CA GLY A 279 -4.33 -2.02 6.13
C GLY A 279 -4.11 -2.47 7.58
N GLY A 280 -5.08 -3.21 8.15
CA GLY A 280 -5.00 -3.76 9.50
C GLY A 280 -3.87 -4.77 9.69
N PHE A 281 -3.66 -5.66 8.71
CA PHE A 281 -2.53 -6.60 8.75
C PHE A 281 -1.17 -5.88 8.71
N ALA A 282 -1.05 -4.85 7.88
CA ALA A 282 0.15 -4.03 7.84
C ALA A 282 0.38 -3.32 9.19
N GLY A 283 -0.71 -2.82 9.82
CA GLY A 283 -0.67 -2.18 11.13
C GLY A 283 -0.19 -3.12 12.25
N ALA A 284 -0.74 -4.32 12.31
CA ALA A 284 -0.30 -5.34 13.25
C ALA A 284 1.18 -5.69 13.06
N PHE A 285 1.63 -5.82 11.82
CA PHE A 285 3.04 -6.05 11.51
C PHE A 285 3.92 -4.86 11.94
N PHE A 286 3.50 -3.63 11.69
CA PHE A 286 4.23 -2.42 12.10
C PHE A 286 4.39 -2.36 13.62
N ALA A 287 3.31 -2.56 14.38
CA ALA A 287 3.32 -2.55 15.83
C ALA A 287 4.28 -3.59 16.41
N THR A 288 4.28 -4.80 15.87
CA THR A 288 5.13 -5.88 16.33
C THR A 288 6.61 -5.69 15.96
N ARG A 289 6.90 -5.05 14.79
CA ARG A 289 8.26 -4.73 14.36
C ARG A 289 8.89 -3.66 15.26
N GLN A 290 8.16 -2.58 15.51
CA GLN A 290 8.63 -1.46 16.33
C GLN A 290 8.63 -1.79 17.82
N ALA A 291 7.75 -2.71 18.28
CA ALA A 291 7.44 -2.96 19.69
C ALA A 291 6.94 -1.71 20.45
N PHE A 292 6.51 -0.71 19.69
CA PHE A 292 5.99 0.57 20.14
C PHE A 292 5.04 1.15 19.09
N VAL A 293 3.94 1.75 19.55
CA VAL A 293 2.96 2.42 18.69
C VAL A 293 2.54 3.72 19.31
N SER A 294 2.63 4.82 18.57
CA SER A 294 2.11 6.13 18.98
C SER A 294 1.16 6.69 17.90
N PRO A 295 0.20 7.57 18.26
CA PRO A 295 -0.70 8.19 17.30
C PRO A 295 0.02 9.08 16.27
N GLU A 296 1.21 9.56 16.60
CA GLU A 296 2.03 10.39 15.71
C GLU A 296 2.57 9.64 14.49
N SER A 297 2.63 8.31 14.56
CA SER A 297 3.00 7.47 13.43
C SER A 297 1.93 7.40 12.33
N PHE A 298 0.70 7.88 12.62
CA PHE A 298 -0.47 7.74 11.73
C PHE A 298 -1.00 9.09 11.27
N THR A 299 -0.12 9.94 10.76
CA THR A 299 -0.46 11.25 10.23
C THR A 299 -1.04 11.17 8.81
N PHE A 300 -1.69 12.26 8.38
CA PHE A 300 -2.15 12.41 7.00
C PHE A 300 -1.02 12.22 5.97
N ILE A 301 0.21 12.61 6.31
CA ILE A 301 1.37 12.47 5.41
C ILE A 301 1.58 11.00 5.03
N GLU A 302 1.42 10.07 5.97
CA GLU A 302 1.51 8.63 5.70
C GLU A 302 0.44 8.17 4.71
N SER A 303 -0.81 8.64 4.89
CA SER A 303 -1.88 8.34 3.93
C SER A 303 -1.58 8.91 2.54
N ALA A 304 -1.06 10.13 2.47
CA ALA A 304 -0.67 10.77 1.22
C ALA A 304 0.44 9.99 0.50
N ILE A 305 1.42 9.46 1.23
CA ILE A 305 2.49 8.61 0.67
C ILE A 305 1.90 7.33 0.07
N ILE A 306 0.99 6.65 0.79
CA ILE A 306 0.36 5.41 0.31
C ILE A 306 -0.47 5.69 -0.95
N VAL A 307 -1.25 6.78 -0.96
CA VAL A 307 -2.01 7.22 -2.15
C VAL A 307 -1.08 7.55 -3.30
N ALA A 308 0.02 8.26 -3.03
CA ALA A 308 1.03 8.59 -4.02
C ALA A 308 1.62 7.33 -4.68
N ILE A 309 1.95 6.31 -3.89
CA ILE A 309 2.43 5.02 -4.39
C ILE A 309 1.43 4.40 -5.37
N VAL A 310 0.13 4.39 -5.04
CA VAL A 310 -0.91 3.82 -5.88
C VAL A 310 -1.13 4.63 -7.16
N VAL A 311 -1.16 5.96 -7.06
CA VAL A 311 -1.34 6.85 -8.21
C VAL A 311 -0.14 6.81 -9.14
N LEU A 312 1.08 6.90 -8.60
CA LEU A 312 2.33 6.83 -9.37
C LEU A 312 2.54 5.46 -10.00
N GLY A 313 2.23 4.40 -9.28
CA GLY A 313 2.29 3.03 -9.80
C GLY A 313 1.31 2.78 -10.94
N GLY A 314 0.20 3.51 -10.93
CA GLY A 314 -0.94 3.38 -11.82
C GLY A 314 -2.08 2.62 -11.15
N MET A 315 -3.19 3.32 -10.98
CA MET A 315 -4.40 2.80 -10.33
C MET A 315 -4.89 1.50 -10.98
N GLY A 316 -4.94 0.42 -10.20
CA GLY A 316 -5.32 -0.93 -10.65
C GLY A 316 -4.14 -1.81 -11.10
N SER A 317 -2.90 -1.29 -11.13
CA SER A 317 -1.69 -2.05 -11.48
C SER A 317 -0.98 -2.57 -10.24
N GLN A 318 -0.87 -3.89 -10.08
CA GLN A 318 -0.16 -4.51 -8.95
C GLN A 318 1.36 -4.33 -9.07
N THR A 319 1.91 -4.53 -10.26
CA THR A 319 3.35 -4.35 -10.52
C THR A 319 3.77 -2.88 -10.45
N GLY A 320 2.87 -1.97 -10.86
CA GLY A 320 3.09 -0.53 -10.74
C GLY A 320 3.27 -0.08 -9.29
N VAL A 321 2.43 -0.59 -8.38
CA VAL A 321 2.54 -0.31 -6.94
C VAL A 321 3.89 -0.77 -6.39
N VAL A 322 4.39 -1.95 -6.77
CA VAL A 322 5.71 -2.44 -6.35
C VAL A 322 6.82 -1.49 -6.79
N LEU A 323 6.84 -1.12 -8.08
CA LEU A 323 7.85 -0.21 -8.61
C LEU A 323 7.78 1.18 -7.98
N ALA A 324 6.57 1.71 -7.77
CA ALA A 324 6.38 3.00 -7.13
C ALA A 324 6.82 2.98 -5.66
N SER A 325 6.55 1.90 -4.92
CA SER A 325 7.01 1.75 -3.52
C SER A 325 8.53 1.70 -3.44
N ILE A 326 9.18 0.90 -4.28
CA ILE A 326 10.65 0.81 -4.32
C ILE A 326 11.24 2.19 -4.66
N PHE A 327 10.67 2.87 -5.64
CA PHE A 327 11.17 4.17 -6.08
C PHE A 327 10.96 5.25 -5.01
N LEU A 328 9.74 5.41 -4.48
CA LEU A 328 9.43 6.47 -3.52
C LEU A 328 10.11 6.24 -2.17
N ILE A 329 9.97 5.04 -1.60
CA ILE A 329 10.58 4.75 -0.30
C ILE A 329 12.09 4.61 -0.43
N GLY A 330 12.59 3.98 -1.50
CA GLY A 330 14.03 3.86 -1.75
C GLY A 330 14.71 5.21 -1.92
N ILE A 331 14.12 6.15 -2.67
CA ILE A 331 14.66 7.50 -2.81
C ILE A 331 14.63 8.24 -1.49
N THR A 332 13.51 8.23 -0.77
CA THR A 332 13.41 8.93 0.52
C THR A 332 14.41 8.43 1.53
N GLU A 333 14.71 7.16 1.52
CA GLU A 333 15.69 6.58 2.43
C GLU A 333 17.14 6.82 1.96
N MET A 334 17.39 6.81 0.66
CA MET A 334 18.70 7.15 0.09
C MET A 334 19.10 8.61 0.36
N PHE A 335 18.12 9.52 0.42
CA PHE A 335 18.33 10.94 0.78
C PHE A 335 18.10 11.23 2.27
N ARG A 336 18.17 10.23 3.13
CA ARG A 336 17.97 10.38 4.58
C ARG A 336 18.93 11.38 5.22
N ASP A 337 20.17 11.39 4.78
CA ASP A 337 21.20 12.34 5.28
C ASP A 337 20.88 13.80 4.92
N LEU A 338 20.00 14.02 3.93
CA LEU A 338 19.52 15.33 3.50
C LEU A 338 18.08 15.56 3.98
N GLU A 339 17.81 15.35 5.27
CA GLU A 339 16.47 15.36 5.87
C GLU A 339 15.63 16.60 5.48
N GLN A 340 16.24 17.77 5.41
CA GLN A 340 15.58 19.02 5.04
C GLN A 340 15.08 19.02 3.58
N TYR A 341 15.74 18.31 2.67
CA TYR A 341 15.40 18.26 1.25
C TYR A 341 14.51 17.08 0.87
N ARG A 342 14.33 16.12 1.78
CA ARG A 342 13.58 14.88 1.55
C ARG A 342 12.16 15.15 1.06
N MET A 343 11.43 16.09 1.68
CA MET A 343 10.06 16.45 1.28
C MET A 343 10.02 17.18 -0.06
N ILE A 344 11.02 17.98 -0.38
CA ILE A 344 11.13 18.67 -1.68
C ILE A 344 11.42 17.65 -2.78
N ALA A 345 12.34 16.71 -2.54
CA ALA A 345 12.65 15.63 -3.49
C ALA A 345 11.43 14.74 -3.76
N PHE A 346 10.68 14.37 -2.71
CA PHE A 346 9.46 13.60 -2.81
C PHE A 346 8.38 14.34 -3.61
N GLY A 347 8.07 15.59 -3.23
CA GLY A 347 7.09 16.41 -3.93
C GLY A 347 7.48 16.70 -5.38
N GLY A 348 8.76 17.00 -5.61
CA GLY A 348 9.31 17.21 -6.96
C GLY A 348 9.21 15.95 -7.83
N ALA A 349 9.56 14.78 -7.30
CA ALA A 349 9.42 13.51 -8.00
C ALA A 349 7.95 13.23 -8.36
N MET A 350 7.02 13.49 -7.43
CA MET A 350 5.58 13.35 -7.69
C MET A 350 5.10 14.25 -8.83
N VAL A 351 5.44 15.54 -8.78
CA VAL A 351 5.06 16.51 -9.82
C VAL A 351 5.63 16.10 -11.18
N LEU A 352 6.91 15.74 -11.22
CA LEU A 352 7.55 15.28 -12.46
C LEU A 352 6.83 14.07 -13.06
N ILE A 353 6.56 13.03 -12.25
CA ILE A 353 5.88 11.84 -12.75
C ILE A 353 4.46 12.16 -13.22
N MET A 354 3.70 12.98 -12.48
CA MET A 354 2.35 13.37 -12.88
C MET A 354 2.33 14.20 -14.17
N VAL A 355 3.31 15.08 -14.37
CA VAL A 355 3.43 15.88 -15.60
C VAL A 355 3.79 15.02 -16.79
N PHE A 356 4.76 14.10 -16.66
CA PHE A 356 5.24 13.26 -17.75
C PHE A 356 4.41 12.00 -17.98
N LYS A 357 3.79 11.45 -16.92
CA LYS A 357 3.04 10.19 -16.93
C LYS A 357 1.74 10.27 -16.10
N PRO A 358 0.75 11.06 -16.53
CA PRO A 358 -0.47 11.30 -15.75
C PRO A 358 -1.30 10.05 -15.48
N LYS A 359 -1.06 8.96 -16.23
CA LYS A 359 -1.70 7.64 -16.02
C LYS A 359 -0.92 6.71 -15.10
N GLY A 360 0.23 7.15 -14.55
CA GLY A 360 1.14 6.34 -13.75
C GLY A 360 2.23 5.63 -14.58
N ILE A 361 3.21 5.03 -13.88
CA ILE A 361 4.40 4.40 -14.49
C ILE A 361 4.01 3.22 -15.38
N LEU A 362 3.10 2.36 -14.89
CA LEU A 362 2.61 1.17 -15.61
C LEU A 362 1.08 1.20 -15.74
N ALA A 363 0.58 2.12 -16.56
CA ALA A 363 -0.85 2.34 -16.77
C ALA A 363 -1.49 1.36 -17.79
N ASN A 364 -1.11 0.10 -17.79
CA ASN A 364 -1.76 -0.92 -18.63
C ASN A 364 -2.89 -1.59 -17.88
N ARG A 365 -3.99 -0.86 -17.77
CA ARG A 365 -5.24 -1.45 -17.27
C ARG A 365 -5.95 -2.18 -18.40
N LYS A 366 -5.89 -3.50 -18.38
CA LYS A 366 -6.79 -4.33 -19.18
C LYS A 366 -8.00 -4.68 -18.30
N PRO A 367 -9.23 -4.43 -18.77
CA PRO A 367 -10.42 -4.89 -18.06
C PRO A 367 -10.36 -6.42 -17.92
N THR A 368 -10.92 -6.94 -16.84
CA THR A 368 -10.90 -8.40 -16.56
C THR A 368 -11.68 -9.18 -17.60
N ILE A 369 -12.68 -8.55 -18.23
CA ILE A 369 -13.47 -9.09 -19.34
C ILE A 369 -13.31 -8.17 -20.53
N THR A 370 -12.76 -8.68 -21.62
CA THR A 370 -12.78 -8.04 -22.94
C THR A 370 -13.80 -8.78 -23.80
N LEU A 371 -14.71 -8.02 -24.40
CA LEU A 371 -15.53 -8.58 -25.47
C LEU A 371 -14.57 -9.02 -26.59
N ARG A 372 -14.60 -10.29 -26.97
CA ARG A 372 -13.92 -10.75 -28.18
C ARG A 372 -14.54 -9.97 -29.32
N GLU A 373 -13.78 -9.18 -30.07
CA GLU A 373 -14.20 -8.72 -31.37
C GLU A 373 -14.55 -9.98 -32.17
N HIS A 374 -15.85 -10.20 -32.31
CA HIS A 374 -16.34 -11.16 -33.29
C HIS A 374 -15.91 -10.57 -34.62
N ASN A 375 -14.93 -11.19 -35.28
CA ASN A 375 -14.56 -10.84 -36.66
C ASN A 375 -15.84 -10.73 -37.43
N SER A 376 -16.34 -9.52 -37.61
CA SER A 376 -17.51 -9.22 -38.42
C SER A 376 -17.14 -9.38 -39.91
N LYS A 377 -16.97 -10.61 -40.34
CA LYS A 377 -16.99 -10.94 -41.77
C LYS A 377 -18.36 -10.58 -42.44
N TRP A 378 -19.33 -10.11 -41.62
CA TRP A 378 -20.70 -9.81 -42.06
C TRP A 378 -20.96 -8.36 -42.47
N VAL A 379 -19.99 -7.43 -42.35
CA VAL A 379 -20.21 -6.01 -42.71
C VAL A 379 -19.64 -5.66 -44.10
N LYS A 380 -19.33 -6.62 -44.95
CA LYS A 380 -18.88 -6.33 -46.32
C LYS A 380 -19.94 -6.52 -47.40
N HIS A 381 -21.20 -6.62 -47.06
CA HIS A 381 -22.28 -6.70 -48.06
C HIS A 381 -23.49 -5.88 -47.58
N TYR A 382 -23.35 -4.54 -47.52
CA TYR A 382 -24.47 -3.60 -47.80
C TYR A 382 -23.85 -2.27 -48.20
#